data_f2bb944fe88e90bf15fb8d8fd45b63af
#
_entry.id   f2bb944fe88e90bf15fb8d8fd45b63af
#
_cell.length_a   1.000
_cell.length_b   1.000
_cell.length_c   1.000
_cell.angle_alpha   90.00
_cell.angle_beta   90.00
_cell.angle_gamma   90.00
#
_symmetry.space_group_name_H-M   'P 1'
#
loop_
_entity.id
_entity.type
_entity.pdbx_description
1 polymer ?
#
loop_
_entity_poly.entity_id
_entity_poly.type
_entity_poly.pdbx_seq_one_letter_code
_entity_poly.pdbx_strand_id
1 'polypeptide(L)'
;MVIQQRLHTGLQHIAGEWGHNSLDPDGLACYCGQRGCIETCLSGPGFLADYRCLGGVTATTPKAVICEAEAKDPIAGQALDNLLDRFGKAIAGVINILDPHVIVLGGGLSNISQLYENGPDRIAQYVFNPVLKTPLRRNVNGDSAGVLGAAGLWDR
;
A
#
# COMPACT_ATOMS: atom_id res chain seq x y z
N MET A 1 -0.75 -14.93 -6.79
CA MET A 1 -1.82 -14.86 -5.75
C MET A 1 -2.10 -16.25 -5.20
N VAL A 2 -2.46 -16.38 -3.92
CA VAL A 2 -2.85 -17.68 -3.33
C VAL A 2 -4.33 -17.60 -2.92
N ILE A 3 -5.15 -18.55 -3.36
CA ILE A 3 -6.56 -18.67 -3.03
C ILE A 3 -6.81 -20.09 -2.51
N GLN A 4 -7.44 -20.22 -1.33
CA GLN A 4 -7.71 -21.53 -0.71
C GLN A 4 -6.46 -22.44 -0.64
N GLN A 5 -5.34 -21.87 -0.21
CA GLN A 5 -4.04 -22.53 -0.09
C GLN A 5 -3.45 -23.04 -1.43
N ARG A 6 -4.00 -22.65 -2.55
CA ARG A 6 -3.47 -23.00 -3.88
C ARG A 6 -2.95 -21.77 -4.59
N LEU A 7 -1.78 -21.93 -5.23
CA LEU A 7 -1.22 -20.88 -6.07
C LEU A 7 -2.11 -20.68 -7.30
N HIS A 8 -2.66 -19.46 -7.41
CA HIS A 8 -3.40 -19.02 -8.58
C HIS A 8 -2.49 -18.12 -9.41
N THR A 9 -2.06 -18.63 -10.56
CA THR A 9 -1.16 -17.89 -11.46
C THR A 9 -1.92 -17.03 -12.47
N GLY A 10 -3.17 -17.40 -12.78
CA GLY A 10 -3.95 -16.79 -13.85
C GLY A 10 -3.47 -17.26 -15.24
N LEU A 11 -4.23 -16.88 -16.27
CA LEU A 11 -3.93 -17.26 -17.66
C LEU A 11 -2.61 -16.67 -18.17
N GLN A 12 -2.30 -15.44 -17.74
CA GLN A 12 -1.12 -14.67 -18.17
C GLN A 12 -0.01 -14.66 -17.10
N HIS A 13 -0.14 -15.47 -16.05
CA HIS A 13 0.78 -15.52 -14.91
C HIS A 13 0.97 -14.21 -14.14
N ILE A 14 -0.02 -13.29 -14.21
CA ILE A 14 0.00 -11.98 -13.55
C ILE A 14 -1.03 -11.87 -12.41
N ALA A 15 -1.54 -12.99 -11.93
CA ALA A 15 -2.52 -12.95 -10.85
C ALA A 15 -1.91 -12.40 -9.56
N GLY A 16 -2.41 -11.27 -9.12
CA GLY A 16 -1.92 -10.57 -7.94
C GLY A 16 -1.19 -9.25 -8.23
N GLU A 17 -1.01 -8.88 -9.50
CA GLU A 17 -0.41 -7.60 -9.93
C GLU A 17 -1.33 -6.40 -9.65
N TRP A 18 -1.91 -6.37 -8.45
CA TRP A 18 -2.80 -5.32 -7.98
C TRP A 18 -2.14 -3.93 -7.99
N GLY A 19 -0.83 -3.86 -7.73
CA GLY A 19 -0.05 -2.63 -7.75
C GLY A 19 -0.09 -1.89 -9.08
N HIS A 20 -0.41 -2.59 -10.18
CA HIS A 20 -0.51 -2.01 -11.53
C HIS A 20 -1.94 -1.63 -11.94
N ASN A 21 -2.92 -1.70 -11.04
CA ASN A 21 -4.21 -1.05 -11.28
C ASN A 21 -4.08 0.47 -11.15
N SER A 22 -4.74 1.22 -12.04
CA SER A 22 -4.74 2.68 -11.99
C SER A 22 -5.57 3.18 -10.80
N LEU A 23 -4.96 3.97 -9.93
CA LEU A 23 -5.61 4.66 -8.83
C LEU A 23 -5.94 6.11 -9.20
N ASP A 24 -5.09 6.71 -10.02
CA ASP A 24 -5.17 8.09 -10.50
C ASP A 24 -4.72 8.13 -11.97
N PRO A 25 -5.66 8.27 -12.92
CA PRO A 25 -5.33 8.30 -14.36
C PRO A 25 -4.33 9.40 -14.76
N ASP A 26 -4.31 10.51 -14.03
CA ASP A 26 -3.41 11.66 -14.25
C ASP A 26 -2.11 11.53 -13.42
N GLY A 27 -1.96 10.46 -12.66
CA GLY A 27 -0.81 10.19 -11.81
C GLY A 27 0.51 9.94 -12.55
N LEU A 28 1.54 9.59 -11.80
CA LEU A 28 2.90 9.37 -12.32
C LEU A 28 2.93 8.22 -13.34
N ALA A 29 3.85 8.32 -14.30
CA ALA A 29 4.13 7.22 -15.22
C ALA A 29 4.70 6.02 -14.45
N CYS A 30 4.19 4.83 -14.77
CA CYS A 30 4.66 3.56 -14.22
C CYS A 30 5.55 2.83 -15.25
N TYR A 31 6.50 2.06 -14.78
CA TYR A 31 7.36 1.25 -15.66
C TYR A 31 6.59 0.22 -16.49
N CYS A 32 5.37 -0.16 -16.07
CA CYS A 32 4.50 -1.04 -16.85
C CYS A 32 3.89 -0.39 -18.11
N GLY A 33 4.17 0.88 -18.34
CA GLY A 33 3.66 1.66 -19.48
C GLY A 33 2.35 2.40 -19.21
N GLN A 34 1.70 2.16 -18.07
CA GLN A 34 0.48 2.87 -17.63
C GLN A 34 0.81 4.10 -16.79
N ARG A 35 -0.21 4.84 -16.39
CA ARG A 35 -0.09 5.98 -15.47
C ARG A 35 -0.92 5.76 -14.21
N GLY A 36 -0.43 6.34 -13.10
CA GLY A 36 -1.15 6.36 -11.83
C GLY A 36 -1.42 4.99 -11.21
N CYS A 37 -0.56 4.01 -11.51
CA CYS A 37 -0.63 2.71 -10.85
C CYS A 37 -0.52 2.87 -9.33
N ILE A 38 -1.20 2.02 -8.59
CA ILE A 38 -1.15 1.98 -7.11
C ILE A 38 0.30 1.98 -6.63
N GLU A 39 1.19 1.22 -7.24
CA GLU A 39 2.60 1.13 -6.87
C GLU A 39 3.35 2.44 -6.99
N THR A 40 2.97 3.34 -7.92
CA THR A 40 3.62 4.65 -8.07
C THR A 40 3.41 5.57 -6.87
N CYS A 41 2.45 5.28 -6.02
CA CYS A 41 2.14 6.06 -4.82
C CYS A 41 2.19 5.23 -3.51
N LEU A 42 1.80 3.95 -3.55
CA LEU A 42 1.80 3.06 -2.39
C LEU A 42 3.05 2.17 -2.35
N SER A 43 4.20 2.78 -2.53
CA SER A 43 5.52 2.17 -2.34
C SER A 43 6.43 3.14 -1.60
N GLY A 44 7.53 2.66 -1.04
CA GLY A 44 8.51 3.53 -0.39
C GLY A 44 9.04 4.62 -1.34
N PRO A 45 9.50 4.28 -2.55
CA PRO A 45 9.89 5.26 -3.56
C PRO A 45 8.76 6.22 -3.95
N GLY A 46 7.53 5.73 -4.11
CA GLY A 46 6.36 6.55 -4.47
C GLY A 46 6.00 7.57 -3.39
N PHE A 47 6.02 7.16 -2.12
CA PHE A 47 5.80 8.07 -0.99
C PHE A 47 6.87 9.17 -0.92
N LEU A 48 8.14 8.80 -1.12
CA LEU A 48 9.24 9.77 -1.14
C LEU A 48 9.14 10.72 -2.36
N ALA A 49 8.68 10.22 -3.50
CA ALA A 49 8.44 11.04 -4.69
C ALA A 49 7.31 12.06 -4.45
N ASP A 50 6.22 11.66 -3.80
CA ASP A 50 5.12 12.57 -3.44
C ASP A 50 5.61 13.70 -2.52
N TYR A 51 6.36 13.36 -1.46
CA TYR A 51 6.99 14.33 -0.57
C TYR A 51 7.85 15.35 -1.34
N ARG A 52 8.67 14.89 -2.29
CA ARG A 52 9.51 15.76 -3.13
C ARG A 52 8.70 16.63 -4.08
N CYS A 53 7.63 16.10 -4.67
CA CYS A 53 6.71 16.86 -5.51
C CYS A 53 6.02 17.99 -4.75
N LEU A 54 5.77 17.81 -3.46
CA LEU A 54 5.23 18.85 -2.56
C LEU A 54 6.28 19.89 -2.14
N GLY A 55 7.53 19.74 -2.56
CA GLY A 55 8.64 20.65 -2.21
C GLY A 55 9.49 20.20 -1.04
N GLY A 56 9.32 18.97 -0.56
CA GLY A 56 10.16 18.39 0.50
C GLY A 56 11.56 18.08 0.01
N VAL A 57 12.59 18.52 0.78
CA VAL A 57 14.00 18.42 0.37
C VAL A 57 14.90 17.73 1.39
N THR A 58 14.45 17.64 2.65
CA THR A 58 15.28 17.19 3.77
C THR A 58 15.23 15.67 3.96
N ALA A 59 14.06 15.06 3.89
CA ALA A 59 13.93 13.62 4.01
C ALA A 59 14.42 12.88 2.77
N THR A 60 15.27 11.87 2.98
CA THR A 60 15.84 10.99 1.92
C THR A 60 15.27 9.58 1.97
N THR A 61 14.48 9.25 2.98
CA THR A 61 13.85 7.94 3.16
C THR A 61 12.38 8.10 3.60
N PRO A 62 11.52 7.12 3.31
CA PRO A 62 10.14 7.12 3.82
C PRO A 62 10.05 7.30 5.34
N LYS A 63 10.95 6.67 6.09
CA LYS A 63 11.00 6.82 7.55
C LYS A 63 11.30 8.26 7.97
N ALA A 64 12.22 8.94 7.28
CA ALA A 64 12.53 10.34 7.59
C ALA A 64 11.32 11.25 7.32
N VAL A 65 10.56 11.02 6.24
CA VAL A 65 9.31 11.75 5.97
C VAL A 65 8.32 11.57 7.13
N ILE A 66 8.18 10.35 7.65
CA ILE A 66 7.30 10.10 8.80
C ILE A 66 7.77 10.87 10.04
N CYS A 67 9.08 10.84 10.34
CA CYS A 67 9.62 11.60 11.48
C CYS A 67 9.38 13.12 11.34
N GLU A 68 9.51 13.67 10.13
CA GLU A 68 9.22 15.09 9.87
C GLU A 68 7.72 15.39 10.03
N ALA A 69 6.84 14.50 9.56
CA ALA A 69 5.39 14.65 9.76
C ALA A 69 5.02 14.64 11.25
N GLU A 70 5.62 13.76 12.04
CA GLU A 70 5.46 13.71 13.50
C GLU A 70 5.97 14.99 14.20
N ALA A 71 7.04 15.58 13.63
CA ALA A 71 7.57 16.88 14.06
C ALA A 71 6.72 18.09 13.57
N LYS A 72 5.57 17.81 12.92
CA LYS A 72 4.64 18.83 12.40
C LYS A 72 5.16 19.62 11.21
N ASP A 73 6.10 19.09 10.45
CA ASP A 73 6.44 19.65 9.14
C ASP A 73 5.21 19.60 8.22
N PRO A 74 4.77 20.72 7.62
CA PRO A 74 3.54 20.77 6.86
C PRO A 74 3.63 19.98 5.53
N ILE A 75 4.80 19.92 4.91
CA ILE A 75 5.01 19.20 3.64
C ILE A 75 4.98 17.69 3.89
N ALA A 76 5.71 17.24 4.90
CA ALA A 76 5.72 15.83 5.30
C ALA A 76 4.34 15.38 5.81
N GLY A 77 3.64 16.23 6.54
CA GLY A 77 2.25 16.00 6.96
C GLY A 77 1.30 15.83 5.79
N GLN A 78 1.40 16.67 4.77
CA GLN A 78 0.61 16.54 3.54
C GLN A 78 0.94 15.27 2.76
N ALA A 79 2.23 14.93 2.64
CA ALA A 79 2.65 13.69 1.99
C ALA A 79 2.08 12.45 2.70
N LEU A 80 2.10 12.45 4.04
CA LEU A 80 1.50 11.38 4.83
C LEU A 80 -0.02 11.30 4.66
N ASP A 81 -0.71 12.43 4.62
CA ASP A 81 -2.16 12.47 4.38
C ASP A 81 -2.51 11.92 3.00
N ASN A 82 -1.77 12.31 1.97
CA ASN A 82 -1.91 11.77 0.63
C ASN A 82 -1.68 10.24 0.58
N LEU A 83 -0.66 9.75 1.30
CA LEU A 83 -0.40 8.31 1.40
C LEU A 83 -1.59 7.57 2.02
N LEU A 84 -2.14 8.09 3.12
CA LEU A 84 -3.26 7.49 3.83
C LEU A 84 -4.55 7.48 2.98
N ASP A 85 -4.83 8.56 2.25
CA ASP A 85 -6.00 8.63 1.38
C ASP A 85 -5.90 7.62 0.22
N ARG A 86 -4.76 7.61 -0.47
CA ARG A 86 -4.47 6.65 -1.56
C ARG A 86 -4.51 5.21 -1.06
N PHE A 87 -3.98 4.95 0.14
CA PHE A 87 -4.08 3.66 0.80
C PHE A 87 -5.54 3.26 1.04
N GLY A 88 -6.35 4.15 1.59
CA GLY A 88 -7.76 3.92 1.83
C GLY A 88 -8.50 3.53 0.55
N LYS A 89 -8.33 4.32 -0.51
CA LYS A 89 -8.94 4.09 -1.82
C LYS A 89 -8.52 2.77 -2.46
N ALA A 90 -7.22 2.46 -2.42
CA ALA A 90 -6.67 1.25 -3.03
C ALA A 90 -7.11 -0.02 -2.29
N ILE A 91 -7.06 -0.02 -0.95
CA ILE A 91 -7.48 -1.17 -0.12
C ILE A 91 -8.99 -1.38 -0.18
N ALA A 92 -9.78 -0.31 -0.24
CA ALA A 92 -11.23 -0.43 -0.43
C ALA A 92 -11.58 -1.17 -1.73
N GLY A 93 -10.81 -0.97 -2.81
CA GLY A 93 -10.98 -1.74 -4.04
C GLY A 93 -10.80 -3.25 -3.84
N VAL A 94 -9.80 -3.65 -3.05
CA VAL A 94 -9.59 -5.07 -2.68
C VAL A 94 -10.75 -5.59 -1.84
N ILE A 95 -11.22 -4.82 -0.86
CA ILE A 95 -12.34 -5.21 0.01
C ILE A 95 -13.63 -5.35 -0.80
N ASN A 96 -13.94 -4.39 -1.67
CA ASN A 96 -15.14 -4.41 -2.50
C ASN A 96 -15.21 -5.60 -3.48
N ILE A 97 -14.06 -6.19 -3.84
CA ILE A 97 -13.99 -7.34 -4.76
C ILE A 97 -13.92 -8.67 -4.01
N LEU A 98 -13.13 -8.75 -2.93
CA LEU A 98 -12.79 -10.02 -2.28
C LEU A 98 -13.48 -10.22 -0.92
N ASP A 99 -13.99 -9.16 -0.30
CA ASP A 99 -14.58 -9.15 1.06
C ASP A 99 -13.76 -10.02 2.05
N PRO A 100 -12.47 -9.74 2.25
CA PRO A 100 -11.60 -10.60 3.01
C PRO A 100 -11.87 -10.48 4.51
N HIS A 101 -11.66 -11.58 5.26
CA HIS A 101 -11.80 -11.60 6.72
C HIS A 101 -10.72 -10.78 7.43
N VAL A 102 -9.57 -10.58 6.80
CA VAL A 102 -8.43 -9.83 7.33
C VAL A 102 -7.51 -9.38 6.20
N ILE A 103 -6.93 -8.20 6.33
CA ILE A 103 -5.84 -7.73 5.47
C ILE A 103 -4.57 -7.66 6.33
N VAL A 104 -3.53 -8.35 5.90
CA VAL A 104 -2.21 -8.32 6.53
C VAL A 104 -1.27 -7.52 5.62
N LEU A 105 -0.71 -6.43 6.16
CA LEU A 105 0.24 -5.61 5.43
C LEU A 105 1.65 -6.17 5.58
N GLY A 106 2.39 -6.23 4.47
CA GLY A 106 3.79 -6.66 4.41
C GLY A 106 4.67 -5.65 3.68
N GLY A 107 5.99 -5.89 3.68
CA GLY A 107 6.98 -5.01 3.07
C GLY A 107 7.25 -3.73 3.86
N GLY A 108 8.11 -2.87 3.33
CA GLY A 108 8.65 -1.71 4.07
C GLY A 108 7.59 -0.70 4.55
N LEU A 109 6.53 -0.46 3.78
CA LEU A 109 5.46 0.45 4.19
C LEU A 109 4.63 -0.09 5.37
N SER A 110 4.61 -1.40 5.60
CA SER A 110 3.90 -1.98 6.74
C SER A 110 4.45 -1.55 8.11
N ASN A 111 5.61 -0.91 8.13
CA ASN A 111 6.20 -0.35 9.35
C ASN A 111 5.62 1.04 9.73
N ILE A 112 4.85 1.67 8.84
CA ILE A 112 4.19 2.95 9.10
C ILE A 112 2.98 2.70 10.01
N SER A 113 3.05 3.14 11.28
CA SER A 113 2.00 2.92 12.28
C SER A 113 0.69 3.60 11.91
N GLN A 114 0.76 4.77 11.26
CA GLN A 114 -0.39 5.54 10.81
C GLN A 114 -1.28 4.80 9.82
N LEU A 115 -0.75 3.81 9.08
CA LEU A 115 -1.57 2.94 8.23
C LEU A 115 -2.56 2.08 9.04
N TYR A 116 -2.23 1.74 10.27
CA TYR A 116 -3.09 0.95 11.17
C TYR A 116 -3.97 1.83 12.05
N GLU A 117 -3.50 2.99 12.43
CA GLU A 117 -4.19 3.95 13.29
C GLU A 117 -5.26 4.75 12.53
N ASN A 118 -4.89 5.29 11.37
CA ASN A 118 -5.74 6.16 10.55
C ASN A 118 -6.27 5.49 9.28
N GLY A 119 -5.60 4.43 8.82
CA GLY A 119 -5.96 3.69 7.60
C GLY A 119 -7.39 3.17 7.59
N PRO A 120 -7.91 2.55 8.67
CA PRO A 120 -9.29 2.08 8.71
C PRO A 120 -10.32 3.18 8.41
N ASP A 121 -10.14 4.39 8.96
CA ASP A 121 -11.05 5.51 8.70
C ASP A 121 -10.98 5.98 7.24
N ARG A 122 -9.78 5.93 6.62
CA ARG A 122 -9.62 6.23 5.19
C ARG A 122 -10.26 5.17 4.31
N ILE A 123 -10.10 3.89 4.63
CA ILE A 123 -10.73 2.79 3.91
C ILE A 123 -12.26 2.89 3.98
N ALA A 124 -12.80 3.21 5.16
CA ALA A 124 -14.24 3.33 5.37
C ALA A 124 -14.91 4.37 4.46
N GLN A 125 -14.16 5.37 3.98
CA GLN A 125 -14.67 6.38 3.04
C GLN A 125 -14.93 5.83 1.63
N TYR A 126 -14.31 4.71 1.26
CA TYR A 126 -14.31 4.17 -0.10
C TYR A 126 -14.91 2.77 -0.23
N VAL A 127 -15.15 2.06 0.88
CA VAL A 127 -15.83 0.77 0.82
C VAL A 127 -17.33 0.95 0.56
N PHE A 128 -17.91 0.00 -0.17
CA PHE A 128 -19.35 -0.01 -0.47
C PHE A 128 -20.21 -0.12 0.79
N ASN A 129 -19.76 -0.88 1.78
CA ASN A 129 -20.47 -1.05 3.04
C ASN A 129 -20.28 0.19 3.95
N PRO A 130 -21.34 0.76 4.56
CA PRO A 130 -21.22 1.90 5.47
C PRO A 130 -20.40 1.61 6.74
N VAL A 131 -20.15 0.36 7.05
CA VAL A 131 -19.33 -0.06 8.20
C VAL A 131 -18.19 -0.97 7.74
N LEU A 132 -16.95 -0.51 7.93
CA LEU A 132 -15.77 -1.34 7.69
C LEU A 132 -15.65 -2.42 8.78
N LYS A 133 -15.68 -3.69 8.38
CA LYS A 133 -15.51 -4.84 9.29
C LYS A 133 -14.18 -5.54 9.13
N THR A 134 -13.53 -5.41 7.97
CA THR A 134 -12.25 -6.06 7.67
C THR A 134 -11.11 -5.43 8.47
N PRO A 135 -10.49 -6.15 9.42
CA PRO A 135 -9.39 -5.63 10.20
C PRO A 135 -8.09 -5.58 9.39
N LEU A 136 -7.28 -4.54 9.64
CA LEU A 136 -5.89 -4.47 9.22
C LEU A 136 -4.99 -5.09 10.29
N ARG A 137 -3.98 -5.85 9.88
CA ARG A 137 -3.00 -6.45 10.78
C ARG A 137 -1.59 -6.26 10.23
N ARG A 138 -0.65 -6.09 11.16
CA ARG A 138 0.78 -6.09 10.83
C ARG A 138 1.23 -7.53 10.64
N ASN A 139 2.10 -7.79 9.66
CA ASN A 139 2.70 -9.12 9.51
C ASN A 139 3.64 -9.42 10.69
N VAL A 140 3.80 -10.70 10.98
CA VAL A 140 4.68 -11.18 12.08
C VAL A 140 6.11 -11.50 11.62
N ASN A 141 6.36 -11.51 10.30
CA ASN A 141 7.63 -11.92 9.71
C ASN A 141 8.51 -10.72 9.30
N GLY A 142 8.08 -9.48 9.62
CA GLY A 142 8.81 -8.25 9.28
C GLY A 142 8.93 -8.02 7.77
N ASP A 143 9.93 -7.25 7.37
CA ASP A 143 10.14 -6.84 5.97
C ASP A 143 10.53 -7.99 5.03
N SER A 144 11.01 -9.11 5.61
CA SER A 144 11.47 -10.28 4.86
C SER A 144 10.37 -11.30 4.53
N ALA A 145 9.11 -11.01 4.86
CA ALA A 145 7.99 -11.94 4.64
C ALA A 145 7.90 -12.46 3.18
N GLY A 146 8.16 -11.61 2.19
CA GLY A 146 8.18 -12.00 0.78
C GLY A 146 9.31 -12.96 0.44
N VAL A 147 10.51 -12.73 0.98
CA VAL A 147 11.68 -13.61 0.78
C VAL A 147 11.45 -14.96 1.42
N LEU A 148 10.91 -14.99 2.64
CA LEU A 148 10.56 -16.24 3.34
C LEU A 148 9.48 -17.02 2.58
N GLY A 149 8.47 -16.33 2.05
CA GLY A 149 7.43 -16.95 1.22
C GLY A 149 7.98 -17.53 -0.07
N ALA A 150 8.93 -16.85 -0.74
CA ALA A 150 9.59 -17.35 -1.93
C ALA A 150 10.47 -18.58 -1.62
N ALA A 151 11.22 -18.56 -0.51
CA ALA A 151 12.02 -19.71 -0.07
C ALA A 151 11.15 -20.95 0.20
N GLY A 152 9.97 -20.77 0.82
CA GLY A 152 9.03 -21.87 1.08
C GLY A 152 8.40 -22.52 -0.17
N LEU A 153 8.64 -21.99 -1.36
CA LEU A 153 8.21 -22.63 -2.61
C LEU A 153 9.11 -23.81 -3.02
N TRP A 154 10.32 -23.91 -2.47
CA TRP A 154 11.27 -25.00 -2.74
C TRP A 154 11.01 -26.27 -1.93
N ASP A 155 10.27 -26.17 -0.84
CA ASP A 155 10.01 -27.28 0.09
C ASP A 155 8.75 -28.11 -0.28
N ARG A 156 8.31 -28.07 -1.57
CA ARG A 156 7.12 -28.79 -2.05
C ARG A 156 7.43 -29.71 -3.21
#